data_a257a4bc84caf48fe6779892cc5b6823
#
_entry.id   a257a4bc84caf48fe6779892cc5b6823
#
_cell.length_a   1.000
_cell.length_b   1.000
_cell.length_c   1.000
_cell.angle_alpha   90.00
_cell.angle_beta   90.00
_cell.angle_gamma   90.00
#
_symmetry.space_group_name_H-M   'P 1'
#
loop_
_entity.id
_entity.type
_entity.pdbx_description
1 polymer ?
#
loop_
_entity_poly.entity_id
_entity_poly.type
_entity_poly.pdbx_seq_one_letter_code
_entity_poly.pdbx_strand_id
1 'polypeptide(L)'
;MLVAIIAAFICSVSCAPARTPSGAGENNGGENDAKLENCDVYLLIGQSNMAGRGAMIDGDEAPIEGAWLLNAQDEPEPACAPMNRYSTIRKGITMQGLNPAWSFAKEVAAKSENPVLIVCNARGATTLGMWLKGAAERTYSEKEGDDKWLWGQPIPNHFNEAVRRCKEAMKYGELKAIIWHQGCGNSQQNTVGSYLPALKNFVRDLRAELGVGTEVPFIAGEIFHGYQNAQYFNPVIQQIADYVEGGYWVSAEGCTANSDNVHFDRAGQKLLGERYAAKLFEVLGVK
;
A
#
# COMPACT_ATOMS: atom_id res chain seq x y z
N MET A 1 -21.72 13.09 -43.10
CA MET A 1 -20.54 12.89 -42.26
C MET A 1 -20.87 13.47 -40.87
N LEU A 2 -21.28 12.57 -39.95
CA LEU A 2 -21.65 12.97 -38.59
C LEU A 2 -20.46 12.55 -37.69
N VAL A 3 -19.77 13.52 -37.10
CA VAL A 3 -18.70 13.26 -36.15
C VAL A 3 -19.34 13.08 -34.77
N ALA A 4 -19.35 11.85 -34.28
CA ALA A 4 -19.79 11.55 -32.94
C ALA A 4 -18.62 11.82 -31.97
N ILE A 5 -18.76 12.86 -31.14
CA ILE A 5 -17.87 13.14 -30.02
C ILE A 5 -18.25 12.18 -28.91
N ILE A 6 -17.41 11.20 -28.65
CA ILE A 6 -17.54 10.31 -27.47
C ILE A 6 -16.90 11.06 -26.30
N ALA A 7 -17.75 11.60 -25.43
CA ALA A 7 -17.31 12.13 -24.15
C ALA A 7 -16.98 10.93 -23.22
N ALA A 8 -15.70 10.75 -22.91
CA ALA A 8 -15.28 9.79 -21.91
C ALA A 8 -15.70 10.31 -20.53
N PHE A 9 -16.71 9.67 -19.93
CA PHE A 9 -17.06 9.86 -18.52
C PHE A 9 -15.93 9.27 -17.66
N ILE A 10 -15.09 10.12 -17.15
CA ILE A 10 -14.17 9.75 -16.06
C ILE A 10 -15.04 9.70 -14.81
N CYS A 11 -15.42 8.49 -14.39
CA CYS A 11 -16.09 8.28 -13.12
C CYS A 11 -15.03 8.49 -12.02
N SER A 12 -14.91 9.70 -11.51
CA SER A 12 -14.20 9.99 -10.28
C SER A 12 -15.06 9.46 -9.14
N VAL A 13 -14.74 8.28 -8.61
CA VAL A 13 -15.33 7.79 -7.37
C VAL A 13 -14.74 8.64 -6.24
N SER A 14 -15.38 9.75 -5.96
CA SER A 14 -15.12 10.54 -4.76
C SER A 14 -15.87 9.89 -3.59
N CYS A 15 -15.22 9.66 -2.48
CA CYS A 15 -15.89 9.24 -1.25
C CYS A 15 -16.88 10.35 -0.85
N ALA A 16 -18.18 10.11 -0.99
CA ALA A 16 -19.18 11.08 -0.60
C ALA A 16 -19.21 11.25 0.94
N PRO A 17 -19.28 12.48 1.47
CA PRO A 17 -19.38 12.70 2.91
C PRO A 17 -20.71 12.15 3.45
N ALA A 18 -20.64 11.48 4.61
CA ALA A 18 -21.82 10.97 5.33
C ALA A 18 -22.75 12.12 5.72
N ARG A 19 -24.06 12.01 5.39
CA ARG A 19 -25.09 12.95 5.83
C ARG A 19 -25.33 12.77 7.33
N THR A 20 -25.09 13.85 8.11
CA THR A 20 -25.55 13.95 9.49
C THR A 20 -27.07 14.18 9.55
N PRO A 21 -27.79 13.69 10.60
CA PRO A 21 -29.21 13.96 10.76
C PRO A 21 -29.46 15.44 11.10
N SER A 22 -30.47 16.00 10.47
CA SER A 22 -30.88 17.40 10.62
C SER A 22 -31.36 17.72 12.02
N GLY A 23 -30.59 18.53 12.74
CA GLY A 23 -31.07 19.32 13.88
C GLY A 23 -30.93 20.80 13.52
N ALA A 24 -32.03 21.56 13.53
CA ALA A 24 -32.04 22.96 13.20
C ALA A 24 -31.22 23.79 14.20
N GLY A 25 -30.23 24.50 13.68
CA GLY A 25 -29.46 25.51 14.39
C GLY A 25 -28.67 26.29 13.35
N GLU A 26 -29.13 27.53 13.06
CA GLU A 26 -28.35 28.46 12.26
C GLU A 26 -26.98 28.66 12.89
N ASN A 27 -25.93 28.36 12.14
CA ASN A 27 -24.60 28.85 12.47
C ASN A 27 -23.83 29.21 11.20
N ASN A 28 -23.28 30.41 11.27
CA ASN A 28 -22.52 31.10 10.26
C ASN A 28 -21.42 30.26 9.64
N GLY A 29 -21.30 30.34 8.30
CA GLY A 29 -20.25 29.74 7.50
C GLY A 29 -18.87 30.24 7.92
N GLY A 30 -18.07 29.27 8.28
CA GLY A 30 -16.64 29.29 8.43
C GLY A 30 -16.24 27.82 8.39
N GLU A 31 -16.11 27.22 7.19
CA GLU A 31 -15.35 25.99 7.03
C GLU A 31 -13.93 26.30 7.49
N ASN A 32 -13.63 25.89 8.71
CA ASN A 32 -12.26 25.73 9.15
C ASN A 32 -11.70 24.58 8.29
N ASP A 33 -11.04 24.90 7.17
CA ASP A 33 -10.04 24.06 6.53
C ASP A 33 -8.85 23.97 7.50
N ALA A 34 -9.04 23.26 8.61
CA ALA A 34 -7.95 22.93 9.50
C ALA A 34 -6.99 22.05 8.69
N LYS A 35 -5.86 22.66 8.28
CA LYS A 35 -4.83 21.97 7.55
C LYS A 35 -4.44 20.72 8.33
N LEU A 36 -4.51 19.55 7.69
CA LEU A 36 -4.10 18.30 8.31
C LEU A 36 -2.61 18.39 8.67
N GLU A 37 -2.27 18.24 9.94
CA GLU A 37 -0.91 18.39 10.48
C GLU A 37 -0.64 17.30 11.54
N ASN A 38 0.63 17.08 11.86
CA ASN A 38 1.06 16.10 12.86
C ASN A 38 0.56 14.68 12.60
N CYS A 39 0.47 14.30 11.33
CA CYS A 39 0.03 12.95 10.97
C CYS A 39 1.05 11.89 11.33
N ASP A 40 0.55 10.72 11.74
CA ASP A 40 1.32 9.48 11.70
C ASP A 40 1.27 8.94 10.27
N VAL A 41 2.40 9.04 9.55
CA VAL A 41 2.50 8.64 8.13
C VAL A 41 2.93 7.19 8.03
N TYR A 42 2.31 6.44 7.14
CA TYR A 42 2.62 5.03 6.86
C TYR A 42 2.81 4.81 5.36
N LEU A 43 3.95 4.22 4.97
CA LEU A 43 4.25 3.86 3.58
C LEU A 43 3.95 2.37 3.36
N LEU A 44 2.98 2.04 2.52
CA LEU A 44 2.58 0.68 2.18
C LEU A 44 2.91 0.40 0.71
N ILE A 45 3.89 -0.46 0.47
CA ILE A 45 4.44 -0.75 -0.86
C ILE A 45 4.63 -2.26 -1.07
N GLY A 46 4.76 -2.67 -2.31
CA GLY A 46 4.95 -4.08 -2.66
C GLY A 46 4.27 -4.49 -3.96
N GLN A 47 3.88 -5.77 -4.04
CA GLN A 47 3.30 -6.34 -5.26
C GLN A 47 1.78 -6.52 -5.19
N SER A 48 1.24 -7.46 -5.96
CA SER A 48 -0.20 -7.64 -6.20
C SER A 48 -1.06 -7.78 -4.95
N ASN A 49 -0.58 -8.45 -3.91
CA ASN A 49 -1.31 -8.56 -2.65
C ASN A 49 -1.39 -7.21 -1.91
N MET A 50 -0.35 -6.36 -2.00
CA MET A 50 -0.42 -4.99 -1.50
C MET A 50 -1.22 -4.07 -2.44
N ALA A 51 -1.21 -4.32 -3.75
CA ALA A 51 -2.05 -3.58 -4.70
C ALA A 51 -3.55 -3.84 -4.51
N GLY A 52 -3.91 -5.01 -3.96
CA GLY A 52 -5.29 -5.41 -3.65
C GLY A 52 -5.88 -6.38 -4.66
N ARG A 53 -6.32 -7.53 -4.13
CA ARG A 53 -6.98 -8.61 -4.90
C ARG A 53 -8.19 -9.19 -4.15
N GLY A 54 -8.46 -8.71 -2.93
CA GLY A 54 -9.67 -9.08 -2.20
C GLY A 54 -10.92 -8.49 -2.83
N ALA A 55 -12.00 -9.23 -2.82
CA ALA A 55 -13.28 -8.74 -3.31
C ALA A 55 -13.75 -7.53 -2.50
N MET A 56 -14.23 -6.50 -3.20
CA MET A 56 -14.91 -5.36 -2.61
C MET A 56 -16.37 -5.71 -2.34
N ILE A 57 -16.92 -5.18 -1.28
CA ILE A 57 -18.36 -5.28 -0.95
C ILE A 57 -18.89 -3.89 -0.58
N ASP A 58 -20.20 -3.75 -0.56
CA ASP A 58 -20.88 -2.53 -0.14
C ASP A 58 -20.38 -2.08 1.25
N GLY A 59 -20.08 -0.80 1.37
CA GLY A 59 -19.56 -0.19 2.59
C GLY A 59 -18.02 -0.12 2.71
N ASP A 60 -17.26 -0.81 1.85
CA ASP A 60 -15.79 -0.71 1.87
C ASP A 60 -15.28 0.67 1.43
N GLU A 61 -16.08 1.37 0.62
CA GLU A 61 -15.81 2.72 0.14
C GLU A 61 -16.22 3.80 1.16
N ALA A 62 -16.76 3.40 2.32
CA ALA A 62 -17.02 4.33 3.40
C ALA A 62 -15.69 4.85 4.00
N PRO A 63 -15.60 6.14 4.32
CA PRO A 63 -14.42 6.70 4.97
C PRO A 63 -14.07 5.99 6.27
N ILE A 64 -12.79 5.76 6.49
CA ILE A 64 -12.24 5.25 7.74
C ILE A 64 -12.02 6.45 8.67
N GLU A 65 -12.72 6.46 9.81
CA GLU A 65 -12.57 7.52 10.80
C GLU A 65 -11.10 7.63 11.27
N GLY A 66 -10.59 8.85 11.34
CA GLY A 66 -9.21 9.13 11.76
C GLY A 66 -8.12 8.77 10.75
N ALA A 67 -8.47 8.28 9.55
CA ALA A 67 -7.51 7.92 8.52
C ALA A 67 -7.70 8.70 7.22
N TRP A 68 -6.57 9.07 6.62
CA TRP A 68 -6.46 9.74 5.32
C TRP A 68 -5.60 8.92 4.36
N LEU A 69 -5.85 9.10 3.08
CA LEU A 69 -5.08 8.50 1.98
C LEU A 69 -4.48 9.61 1.13
N LEU A 70 -3.20 9.51 0.80
CA LEU A 70 -2.55 10.42 -0.12
C LEU A 70 -3.11 10.20 -1.54
N ASN A 71 -3.78 11.22 -2.11
CA ASN A 71 -4.46 11.13 -3.40
C ASN A 71 -3.50 11.32 -4.60
N ALA A 72 -4.07 11.46 -5.80
CA ALA A 72 -3.28 11.63 -7.04
C ALA A 72 -2.60 12.99 -7.16
N GLN A 73 -3.05 14.00 -6.41
CA GLN A 73 -2.48 15.34 -6.32
C GLN A 73 -1.46 15.46 -5.18
N ASP A 74 -1.14 14.34 -4.53
CA ASP A 74 -0.30 14.28 -3.34
C ASP A 74 -0.89 15.07 -2.14
N GLU A 75 -2.23 15.09 -2.04
CA GLU A 75 -2.97 15.71 -0.97
C GLU A 75 -3.71 14.64 -0.16
N PRO A 76 -3.91 14.83 1.17
CA PRO A 76 -4.71 13.92 1.97
C PRO A 76 -6.20 14.02 1.63
N GLU A 77 -6.86 12.87 1.51
CA GLU A 77 -8.32 12.75 1.44
C GLU A 77 -8.79 11.67 2.42
N PRO A 78 -10.06 11.63 2.84
CA PRO A 78 -10.57 10.57 3.70
C PRO A 78 -10.27 9.18 3.13
N ALA A 79 -9.61 8.33 3.93
CA ALA A 79 -9.20 7.01 3.48
C ALA A 79 -10.41 6.09 3.31
N CYS A 80 -10.49 5.40 2.18
CA CYS A 80 -11.44 4.32 1.93
C CYS A 80 -10.86 3.32 0.93
N ALA A 81 -11.42 2.11 0.83
CA ALA A 81 -10.98 1.17 -0.18
C ALA A 81 -11.48 1.60 -1.59
N PRO A 82 -10.77 1.23 -2.66
CA PRO A 82 -9.49 0.52 -2.69
C PRO A 82 -8.31 1.45 -2.39
N MET A 83 -7.49 1.12 -1.38
CA MET A 83 -6.43 2.02 -0.89
C MET A 83 -5.32 2.29 -1.91
N ASN A 84 -5.11 1.38 -2.88
CA ASN A 84 -4.05 1.52 -3.89
C ASN A 84 -4.51 2.29 -5.16
N ARG A 85 -5.71 2.90 -5.17
CA ARG A 85 -6.30 3.54 -6.35
C ARG A 85 -5.45 4.68 -6.94
N TYR A 86 -4.64 5.32 -6.11
CA TYR A 86 -3.75 6.42 -6.49
C TYR A 86 -2.29 5.99 -6.68
N SER A 87 -2.01 4.68 -6.73
CA SER A 87 -0.65 4.22 -7.04
C SER A 87 -0.21 4.72 -8.41
N THR A 88 0.92 5.42 -8.44
CA THR A 88 1.51 5.98 -9.66
C THR A 88 2.17 4.93 -10.55
N ILE A 89 2.39 3.74 -9.99
CA ILE A 89 3.03 2.61 -10.67
C ILE A 89 2.05 1.46 -10.96
N ARG A 90 0.74 1.62 -10.74
CA ARG A 90 -0.25 0.56 -10.92
C ARG A 90 -0.27 0.00 -12.34
N LYS A 91 -0.67 -1.25 -12.49
CA LYS A 91 -0.85 -1.88 -13.81
C LYS A 91 -2.13 -1.41 -14.52
N GLY A 92 -3.18 -1.14 -13.77
CA GLY A 92 -4.46 -0.69 -14.27
C GLY A 92 -5.39 -0.27 -13.14
N ILE A 93 -6.47 0.45 -13.48
CA ILE A 93 -7.46 0.93 -12.52
C ILE A 93 -8.37 -0.22 -12.07
N THR A 94 -8.75 -1.09 -12.99
CA THR A 94 -9.70 -2.19 -12.75
C THR A 94 -9.17 -3.30 -11.84
N MET A 95 -7.84 -3.36 -11.64
CA MET A 95 -7.21 -4.36 -10.76
C MET A 95 -7.08 -3.91 -9.31
N GLN A 96 -7.78 -2.87 -8.89
CA GLN A 96 -7.75 -2.39 -7.51
C GLN A 96 -8.89 -3.03 -6.71
N GLY A 97 -8.54 -3.93 -5.80
CA GLY A 97 -9.45 -4.55 -4.85
C GLY A 97 -9.11 -4.19 -3.41
N LEU A 98 -9.77 -4.87 -2.46
CA LEU A 98 -9.41 -4.78 -1.06
C LEU A 98 -7.97 -5.26 -0.87
N ASN A 99 -7.20 -4.54 -0.05
CA ASN A 99 -5.81 -4.84 0.27
C ASN A 99 -5.55 -4.74 1.78
N PRO A 100 -4.37 -5.16 2.28
CA PRO A 100 -4.07 -5.12 3.72
C PRO A 100 -4.07 -3.69 4.28
N ALA A 101 -3.83 -2.67 3.44
CA ALA A 101 -3.80 -1.28 3.89
C ALA A 101 -5.15 -0.81 4.47
N TRP A 102 -6.27 -1.40 4.04
CA TRP A 102 -7.59 -1.03 4.53
C TRP A 102 -7.80 -1.40 6.00
N SER A 103 -7.56 -2.65 6.39
CA SER A 103 -7.67 -3.08 7.80
C SER A 103 -6.53 -2.53 8.64
N PHE A 104 -5.30 -2.44 8.10
CA PHE A 104 -4.19 -1.76 8.75
C PHE A 104 -4.56 -0.32 9.15
N ALA A 105 -5.10 0.47 8.22
CA ALA A 105 -5.50 1.85 8.50
C ALA A 105 -6.57 1.95 9.59
N LYS A 106 -7.55 1.03 9.59
CA LYS A 106 -8.60 0.97 10.63
C LYS A 106 -8.02 0.69 12.00
N GLU A 107 -7.15 -0.32 12.10
CA GLU A 107 -6.53 -0.70 13.37
C GLU A 107 -5.63 0.40 13.93
N VAL A 108 -4.84 1.04 13.05
CA VAL A 108 -3.92 2.10 13.47
C VAL A 108 -4.69 3.36 13.86
N ALA A 109 -5.68 3.78 13.07
CA ALA A 109 -6.48 4.95 13.38
C ALA A 109 -7.28 4.81 14.69
N ALA A 110 -7.71 3.59 15.01
CA ALA A 110 -8.42 3.32 16.27
C ALA A 110 -7.54 3.48 17.53
N LYS A 111 -6.21 3.49 17.39
CA LYS A 111 -5.26 3.61 18.51
C LYS A 111 -4.37 4.84 18.44
N SER A 112 -4.29 5.53 17.30
CA SER A 112 -3.48 6.74 17.18
C SER A 112 -4.21 7.95 17.76
N GLU A 113 -3.47 8.80 18.48
CA GLU A 113 -3.93 10.12 18.92
C GLU A 113 -3.82 11.16 17.79
N ASN A 114 -3.01 10.86 16.78
CA ASN A 114 -2.79 11.71 15.62
C ASN A 114 -3.61 11.24 14.42
N PRO A 115 -3.90 12.13 13.45
CA PRO A 115 -4.43 11.71 12.16
C PRO A 115 -3.49 10.70 11.49
N VAL A 116 -4.04 9.63 10.93
CA VAL A 116 -3.28 8.60 10.21
C VAL A 116 -3.26 8.91 8.73
N LEU A 117 -2.08 9.06 8.11
CA LEU A 117 -1.95 9.29 6.67
C LEU A 117 -1.29 8.09 5.98
N ILE A 118 -2.04 7.46 5.10
CA ILE A 118 -1.62 6.28 4.35
C ILE A 118 -1.08 6.68 2.97
N VAL A 119 0.12 6.21 2.65
CA VAL A 119 0.67 6.21 1.29
C VAL A 119 0.65 4.78 0.78
N CYS A 120 -0.29 4.43 -0.09
CA CYS A 120 -0.32 3.12 -0.71
C CYS A 120 0.14 3.22 -2.16
N ASN A 121 1.29 2.61 -2.48
CA ASN A 121 1.89 2.70 -3.82
C ASN A 121 2.47 1.36 -4.25
N ALA A 122 1.61 0.42 -4.65
CA ALA A 122 1.97 -0.94 -5.00
C ALA A 122 1.69 -1.27 -6.47
N ARG A 123 2.42 -2.27 -7.01
CA ARG A 123 2.28 -2.74 -8.38
C ARG A 123 2.28 -4.28 -8.45
N GLY A 124 1.29 -4.86 -9.11
CA GLY A 124 1.25 -6.31 -9.36
C GLY A 124 2.40 -6.80 -10.25
N ALA A 125 2.75 -8.08 -10.08
CA ALA A 125 3.77 -8.79 -10.88
C ALA A 125 5.16 -8.14 -10.84
N THR A 126 5.59 -7.61 -9.68
CA THR A 126 6.94 -7.07 -9.50
C THR A 126 7.86 -8.05 -8.80
N THR A 127 9.14 -8.02 -9.18
CA THR A 127 10.25 -8.61 -8.41
C THR A 127 10.93 -7.53 -7.58
N LEU A 128 11.66 -7.91 -6.54
CA LEU A 128 12.45 -6.98 -5.73
C LEU A 128 13.44 -6.16 -6.59
N GLY A 129 14.01 -6.77 -7.64
CA GLY A 129 14.91 -6.07 -8.55
C GLY A 129 14.31 -4.83 -9.22
N MET A 130 12.99 -4.80 -9.40
CA MET A 130 12.28 -3.63 -9.96
C MET A 130 12.12 -2.49 -8.94
N TRP A 131 12.35 -2.77 -7.66
CA TRP A 131 12.25 -1.82 -6.56
C TRP A 131 13.61 -1.29 -6.09
N LEU A 132 14.73 -1.83 -6.61
CA LEU A 132 16.05 -1.35 -6.23
C LEU A 132 16.30 0.06 -6.77
N LYS A 133 17.06 0.85 -6.03
CA LYS A 133 17.54 2.16 -6.49
C LYS A 133 18.35 1.97 -7.79
N GLY A 134 17.98 2.71 -8.84
CA GLY A 134 18.61 2.58 -10.17
C GLY A 134 18.11 1.39 -10.99
N ALA A 135 17.00 0.75 -10.62
CA ALA A 135 16.35 -0.25 -11.47
C ALA A 135 16.10 0.29 -12.89
N ALA A 136 16.28 -0.58 -13.88
CA ALA A 136 16.15 -0.21 -15.29
C ALA A 136 14.78 0.38 -15.60
N GLU A 137 14.77 1.40 -16.46
CA GLU A 137 13.54 1.99 -16.99
C GLU A 137 12.75 0.94 -17.79
N ARG A 138 11.43 1.04 -17.71
CA ARG A 138 10.48 0.16 -18.37
C ARG A 138 9.36 0.96 -18.99
N THR A 139 8.68 0.37 -19.95
CA THR A 139 7.48 0.97 -20.58
C THR A 139 6.29 0.04 -20.42
N TYR A 140 5.11 0.62 -20.36
CA TYR A 140 3.87 -0.15 -20.38
C TYR A 140 3.71 -0.86 -21.72
N SER A 141 3.35 -2.12 -21.66
CA SER A 141 2.97 -2.98 -22.78
C SER A 141 1.76 -3.81 -22.39
N GLU A 142 1.26 -4.64 -23.26
CA GLU A 142 0.18 -5.58 -22.94
C GLU A 142 0.48 -6.46 -21.71
N LYS A 143 1.75 -6.82 -21.48
CA LYS A 143 2.18 -7.58 -20.30
C LYS A 143 2.35 -6.72 -19.06
N GLU A 144 2.57 -5.42 -19.22
CA GLU A 144 2.95 -4.50 -18.15
C GLU A 144 1.82 -3.61 -17.67
N GLY A 145 0.72 -3.54 -18.41
CA GLY A 145 -0.43 -2.73 -18.05
C GLY A 145 -1.72 -3.28 -18.64
N ASP A 146 -2.77 -3.28 -17.86
CA ASP A 146 -4.10 -3.76 -18.27
C ASP A 146 -4.86 -2.67 -19.03
N ASP A 147 -4.55 -1.41 -18.77
CA ASP A 147 -5.16 -0.26 -19.44
C ASP A 147 -4.37 0.07 -20.72
N LYS A 148 -4.98 -0.14 -21.89
CA LYS A 148 -4.33 0.09 -23.20
C LYS A 148 -3.83 1.52 -23.41
N TRP A 149 -4.45 2.50 -22.76
CA TRP A 149 -4.02 3.91 -22.86
C TRP A 149 -2.66 4.17 -22.18
N LEU A 150 -2.20 3.24 -21.31
CA LEU A 150 -0.86 3.31 -20.72
C LEU A 150 0.23 2.78 -21.67
N TRP A 151 -0.11 1.97 -22.67
CA TRP A 151 0.89 1.31 -23.51
C TRP A 151 1.77 2.33 -24.24
N GLY A 152 3.07 2.07 -24.20
CA GLY A 152 4.09 2.98 -24.71
C GLY A 152 4.49 4.11 -23.76
N GLN A 153 3.75 4.31 -22.65
CA GLN A 153 4.12 5.27 -21.61
C GLN A 153 5.27 4.71 -20.76
N PRO A 154 6.15 5.55 -20.22
CA PRO A 154 7.13 5.11 -19.21
C PRO A 154 6.43 4.58 -17.96
N ILE A 155 6.94 3.47 -17.42
CA ILE A 155 6.56 3.03 -16.07
C ILE A 155 7.44 3.81 -15.10
N PRO A 156 6.89 4.63 -14.20
CA PRO A 156 7.69 5.32 -13.21
C PRO A 156 8.54 4.36 -12.40
N ASN A 157 9.78 4.74 -12.09
CA ASN A 157 10.66 3.91 -11.26
C ASN A 157 10.03 3.72 -9.88
N HIS A 158 9.87 2.46 -9.44
CA HIS A 158 9.11 2.11 -8.24
C HIS A 158 9.76 2.66 -6.97
N PHE A 159 11.08 2.60 -6.89
CA PHE A 159 11.84 3.17 -5.78
C PHE A 159 11.64 4.69 -5.70
N ASN A 160 11.86 5.38 -6.81
CA ASN A 160 11.74 6.84 -6.86
C ASN A 160 10.33 7.31 -6.51
N GLU A 161 9.30 6.61 -6.99
CA GLU A 161 7.91 6.96 -6.68
C GLU A 161 7.52 6.65 -5.22
N ALA A 162 8.03 5.56 -4.64
CA ALA A 162 7.85 5.30 -3.22
C ALA A 162 8.47 6.42 -2.37
N VAL A 163 9.70 6.83 -2.70
CA VAL A 163 10.39 7.95 -2.02
C VAL A 163 9.64 9.26 -2.22
N ARG A 164 9.29 9.61 -3.47
CA ARG A 164 8.61 10.87 -3.79
C ARG A 164 7.30 11.00 -3.03
N ARG A 165 6.41 10.02 -3.16
CA ARG A 165 5.09 10.05 -2.51
C ARG A 165 5.18 10.05 -0.99
N CYS A 166 6.14 9.30 -0.43
CA CYS A 166 6.37 9.32 1.01
C CYS A 166 6.83 10.70 1.48
N LYS A 167 7.77 11.34 0.77
CA LYS A 167 8.21 12.71 1.09
C LYS A 167 7.08 13.74 1.00
N GLU A 168 6.16 13.60 0.04
CA GLU A 168 4.98 14.46 -0.03
C GLU A 168 4.08 14.26 1.20
N ALA A 169 3.82 13.01 1.61
CA ALA A 169 3.07 12.73 2.82
C ALA A 169 3.76 13.23 4.10
N MET A 170 5.10 13.14 4.17
CA MET A 170 5.87 13.64 5.32
C MET A 170 5.79 15.16 5.50
N LYS A 171 5.26 15.91 4.54
CA LYS A 171 4.93 17.33 4.76
C LYS A 171 3.77 17.55 5.73
N TYR A 172 2.99 16.52 5.99
CA TYR A 172 1.85 16.51 6.90
C TYR A 172 2.15 15.89 8.26
N GLY A 173 3.30 15.22 8.43
CA GLY A 173 3.68 14.57 9.68
C GLY A 173 4.90 13.68 9.56
N GLU A 174 5.04 12.71 10.46
CA GLU A 174 6.22 11.86 10.57
C GLU A 174 5.98 10.45 10.04
N LEU A 175 6.96 9.88 9.33
CA LEU A 175 6.93 8.48 8.91
C LEU A 175 7.11 7.58 10.14
N LYS A 176 6.10 6.74 10.43
CA LYS A 176 6.08 5.83 11.58
C LYS A 176 6.43 4.38 11.22
N ALA A 177 6.13 3.94 10.00
CA ALA A 177 6.52 2.61 9.53
C ALA A 177 6.49 2.49 8.01
N ILE A 178 7.25 1.49 7.51
CA ILE A 178 7.23 1.04 6.12
C ILE A 178 6.70 -0.39 6.12
N ILE A 179 5.58 -0.62 5.43
CA ILE A 179 4.95 -1.93 5.29
C ILE A 179 5.22 -2.47 3.89
N TRP A 180 5.81 -3.63 3.83
CA TRP A 180 6.25 -4.28 2.61
C TRP A 180 5.58 -5.62 2.38
N HIS A 181 4.88 -5.77 1.26
CA HIS A 181 4.32 -7.08 0.89
C HIS A 181 4.71 -7.46 -0.54
N GLN A 182 5.83 -8.14 -0.66
CA GLN A 182 6.38 -8.66 -1.93
C GLN A 182 7.11 -9.98 -1.65
N GLY A 183 7.04 -10.93 -2.58
CA GLY A 183 7.70 -12.22 -2.41
C GLY A 183 7.39 -13.19 -3.54
N CYS A 184 6.13 -13.27 -4.02
CA CYS A 184 5.75 -14.24 -5.07
C CYS A 184 6.63 -14.13 -6.33
N GLY A 185 7.05 -12.92 -6.71
CA GLY A 185 7.95 -12.68 -7.85
C GLY A 185 9.39 -13.13 -7.63
N ASN A 186 9.78 -13.51 -6.40
CA ASN A 186 11.14 -13.90 -6.00
C ASN A 186 11.21 -15.24 -5.27
N SER A 187 10.14 -16.02 -5.31
CA SER A 187 9.98 -17.23 -4.49
C SER A 187 10.52 -18.52 -5.13
N GLN A 188 11.24 -18.43 -6.25
CA GLN A 188 11.81 -19.60 -6.90
C GLN A 188 12.95 -20.18 -6.06
N GLN A 189 12.97 -21.50 -5.88
CA GLN A 189 13.92 -22.23 -5.03
C GLN A 189 15.39 -21.87 -5.32
N ASN A 190 15.75 -21.73 -6.58
CA ASN A 190 17.11 -21.46 -7.02
C ASN A 190 17.57 -20.00 -6.89
N THR A 191 16.65 -19.07 -6.60
CA THR A 191 16.95 -17.62 -6.55
C THR A 191 16.56 -16.96 -5.23
N VAL A 192 15.71 -17.60 -4.42
CA VAL A 192 15.19 -17.02 -3.17
C VAL A 192 16.29 -16.67 -2.17
N GLY A 193 17.42 -17.38 -2.16
CA GLY A 193 18.54 -17.09 -1.24
C GLY A 193 19.20 -15.71 -1.45
N SER A 194 19.01 -15.07 -2.61
CA SER A 194 19.48 -13.71 -2.87
C SER A 194 18.53 -12.62 -2.39
N TYR A 195 17.35 -12.98 -1.91
CA TYR A 195 16.28 -12.02 -1.58
C TYR A 195 16.66 -11.10 -0.42
N LEU A 196 17.03 -11.64 0.73
CA LEU A 196 17.34 -10.83 1.91
C LEU A 196 18.58 -9.94 1.73
N PRO A 197 19.69 -10.39 1.11
CA PRO A 197 20.78 -9.47 0.76
C PRO A 197 20.36 -8.30 -0.13
N ALA A 198 19.48 -8.52 -1.09
CA ALA A 198 18.93 -7.46 -1.95
C ALA A 198 17.94 -6.57 -1.18
N LEU A 199 17.09 -7.15 -0.33
CA LEU A 199 16.15 -6.41 0.51
C LEU A 199 16.87 -5.48 1.49
N LYS A 200 17.98 -5.94 2.09
CA LYS A 200 18.84 -5.10 2.93
C LYS A 200 19.28 -3.83 2.20
N ASN A 201 19.75 -3.95 0.98
CA ASN A 201 20.17 -2.81 0.18
C ASN A 201 18.99 -1.89 -0.14
N PHE A 202 17.85 -2.46 -0.53
CA PHE A 202 16.63 -1.68 -0.78
C PHE A 202 16.19 -0.87 0.44
N VAL A 203 16.12 -1.48 1.61
CA VAL A 203 15.69 -0.80 2.86
C VAL A 203 16.69 0.27 3.28
N ARG A 204 18.01 -0.02 3.20
CA ARG A 204 19.06 0.97 3.46
C ARG A 204 18.89 2.20 2.56
N ASP A 205 18.75 1.99 1.26
CA ASP A 205 18.66 3.07 0.29
C ASP A 205 17.35 3.86 0.46
N LEU A 206 16.25 3.16 0.76
CA LEU A 206 14.94 3.78 1.00
C LEU A 206 14.96 4.68 2.24
N ARG A 207 15.47 4.19 3.36
CA ARG A 207 15.63 4.98 4.59
C ARG A 207 16.55 6.18 4.38
N ALA A 208 17.67 5.99 3.70
CA ALA A 208 18.60 7.07 3.39
C ALA A 208 17.95 8.19 2.55
N GLU A 209 17.16 7.84 1.53
CA GLU A 209 16.44 8.83 0.73
C GLU A 209 15.31 9.53 1.50
N LEU A 210 14.66 8.82 2.42
CA LEU A 210 13.61 9.40 3.26
C LEU A 210 14.16 10.21 4.45
N GLY A 211 15.46 10.11 4.74
CA GLY A 211 16.09 10.79 5.86
C GLY A 211 15.69 10.21 7.23
N VAL A 212 15.39 8.91 7.28
CA VAL A 212 15.01 8.19 8.51
C VAL A 212 15.98 7.05 8.81
N GLY A 213 16.01 6.60 10.05
CA GLY A 213 16.86 5.52 10.51
C GLY A 213 16.10 4.23 10.81
N THR A 214 16.68 3.43 11.70
CA THR A 214 16.14 2.13 12.12
C THR A 214 14.99 2.24 13.11
N GLU A 215 14.77 3.43 13.68
CA GLU A 215 13.61 3.77 14.51
C GLU A 215 12.28 3.70 13.74
N VAL A 216 12.33 3.84 12.40
CA VAL A 216 11.19 3.58 11.52
C VAL A 216 11.19 2.10 11.14
N PRO A 217 10.32 1.27 11.72
CA PRO A 217 10.30 -0.16 11.45
C PRO A 217 9.95 -0.45 9.99
N PHE A 218 10.60 -1.48 9.44
CA PHE A 218 10.28 -2.07 8.15
C PHE A 218 9.63 -3.44 8.38
N ILE A 219 8.32 -3.55 8.10
CA ILE A 219 7.55 -4.76 8.40
C ILE A 219 7.17 -5.46 7.10
N ALA A 220 7.74 -6.64 6.88
CA ALA A 220 7.46 -7.48 5.71
C ALA A 220 6.43 -8.57 6.04
N GLY A 221 5.81 -9.17 5.02
CA GLY A 221 4.85 -10.26 5.21
C GLY A 221 5.22 -11.53 4.46
N GLU A 222 4.86 -12.68 5.04
CA GLU A 222 4.84 -13.96 4.33
C GLU A 222 3.88 -13.91 3.14
N ILE A 223 4.19 -14.68 2.10
CA ILE A 223 3.24 -14.95 1.01
C ILE A 223 2.28 -16.07 1.42
N PHE A 224 1.17 -16.21 0.69
CA PHE A 224 0.14 -17.19 1.00
C PHE A 224 0.71 -18.61 1.15
N HIS A 225 0.43 -19.28 2.27
CA HIS A 225 0.98 -20.59 2.61
C HIS A 225 0.60 -21.69 1.60
N GLY A 226 -0.57 -21.59 0.96
CA GLY A 226 -1.00 -22.52 -0.07
C GLY A 226 -0.34 -22.30 -1.45
N TYR A 227 0.44 -21.24 -1.62
CA TYR A 227 1.18 -21.03 -2.85
C TYR A 227 2.38 -21.99 -2.91
N GLN A 228 2.54 -22.67 -4.06
CA GLN A 228 3.54 -23.75 -4.20
C GLN A 228 4.97 -23.36 -3.79
N ASN A 229 5.35 -22.09 -3.97
CA ASN A 229 6.70 -21.60 -3.64
C ASN A 229 6.79 -21.00 -2.22
N ALA A 230 5.72 -20.97 -1.44
CA ALA A 230 5.73 -20.43 -0.08
C ALA A 230 6.73 -21.19 0.81
N GLN A 231 6.86 -22.49 0.61
CA GLN A 231 7.84 -23.34 1.31
C GLN A 231 9.30 -22.89 1.14
N TYR A 232 9.60 -22.18 0.06
CA TYR A 232 10.96 -21.63 -0.18
C TYR A 232 11.08 -20.18 0.31
N PHE A 233 10.04 -19.38 0.18
CA PHE A 233 10.08 -17.94 0.49
C PHE A 233 9.83 -17.63 1.96
N ASN A 234 8.80 -18.24 2.57
CA ASN A 234 8.40 -17.87 3.93
C ASN A 234 9.52 -18.11 4.97
N PRO A 235 10.27 -19.24 4.93
CA PRO A 235 11.42 -19.40 5.82
C PRO A 235 12.53 -18.37 5.62
N VAL A 236 12.63 -17.77 4.44
CA VAL A 236 13.61 -16.72 4.14
C VAL A 236 13.14 -15.40 4.76
N ILE A 237 11.90 -14.96 4.52
CA ILE A 237 11.44 -13.67 5.04
C ILE A 237 11.37 -13.64 6.57
N GLN A 238 11.16 -14.77 7.22
CA GLN A 238 11.20 -14.92 8.68
C GLN A 238 12.56 -14.52 9.29
N GLN A 239 13.64 -14.57 8.49
CA GLN A 239 14.98 -14.21 8.91
C GLN A 239 15.32 -12.74 8.65
N ILE A 240 14.33 -11.89 8.34
CA ILE A 240 14.57 -10.49 7.94
C ILE A 240 15.38 -9.70 8.97
N ALA A 241 15.19 -9.98 10.27
CA ALA A 241 15.89 -9.29 11.35
C ALA A 241 17.41 -9.51 11.34
N ASP A 242 17.88 -10.62 10.78
CA ASP A 242 19.32 -10.93 10.65
C ASP A 242 20.00 -10.09 9.54
N TYR A 243 19.22 -9.51 8.65
CA TYR A 243 19.71 -8.75 7.49
C TYR A 243 19.38 -7.27 7.56
N VAL A 244 18.20 -6.93 8.10
CA VAL A 244 17.66 -5.58 8.12
C VAL A 244 17.45 -5.15 9.57
N GLU A 245 18.28 -4.27 10.07
CA GLU A 245 18.10 -3.66 11.40
C GLU A 245 16.77 -2.90 11.45
N GLY A 246 15.96 -3.11 12.51
CA GLY A 246 14.57 -2.62 12.56
C GLY A 246 13.67 -3.26 11.50
N GLY A 247 14.02 -4.47 11.03
CA GLY A 247 13.23 -5.30 10.14
C GLY A 247 12.42 -6.33 10.93
N TYR A 248 11.14 -6.46 10.59
CA TYR A 248 10.19 -7.37 11.22
C TYR A 248 9.37 -8.09 10.17
N TRP A 249 8.73 -9.19 10.55
CA TRP A 249 7.85 -9.93 9.67
C TRP A 249 6.53 -10.29 10.32
N VAL A 250 5.51 -10.54 9.50
CA VAL A 250 4.20 -11.04 9.91
C VAL A 250 3.87 -12.33 9.18
N SER A 251 3.21 -13.25 9.90
CA SER A 251 2.79 -14.53 9.32
C SER A 251 1.55 -14.38 8.44
N ALA A 252 1.47 -15.18 7.37
CA ALA A 252 0.27 -15.41 6.57
C ALA A 252 -0.50 -16.67 6.99
N GLU A 253 -0.15 -17.30 8.11
CA GLU A 253 -0.84 -18.49 8.61
C GLU A 253 -2.34 -18.22 8.83
N GLY A 254 -3.21 -19.10 8.36
CA GLY A 254 -4.66 -18.95 8.47
C GLY A 254 -5.28 -17.89 7.52
N CYS A 255 -4.46 -17.15 6.76
CA CYS A 255 -4.99 -16.36 5.66
C CYS A 255 -5.54 -17.27 4.56
N THR A 256 -6.66 -16.87 3.96
CA THR A 256 -7.26 -17.54 2.80
C THR A 256 -6.95 -16.81 1.51
N ALA A 257 -7.10 -17.48 0.37
CA ALA A 257 -6.77 -16.93 -0.94
C ALA A 257 -7.87 -17.17 -1.97
N ASN A 258 -7.83 -16.41 -3.05
CA ASN A 258 -8.62 -16.63 -4.25
C ASN A 258 -8.28 -17.99 -4.90
N SER A 259 -9.08 -18.43 -5.86
CA SER A 259 -8.93 -19.70 -6.56
C SER A 259 -7.58 -19.88 -7.30
N ASP A 260 -6.82 -18.80 -7.48
CA ASP A 260 -5.48 -18.85 -8.07
C ASP A 260 -4.39 -19.33 -7.10
N ASN A 261 -4.70 -19.49 -5.81
CA ASN A 261 -3.77 -19.90 -4.75
C ASN A 261 -2.50 -19.03 -4.65
N VAL A 262 -2.59 -17.76 -5.03
CA VAL A 262 -1.50 -16.76 -4.97
C VAL A 262 -1.96 -15.50 -4.25
N HIS A 263 -3.15 -15.03 -4.61
CA HIS A 263 -3.66 -13.78 -4.10
C HIS A 263 -4.61 -14.01 -2.93
N PHE A 264 -4.34 -13.36 -1.82
CA PHE A 264 -5.25 -13.39 -0.68
C PHE A 264 -6.64 -12.91 -1.11
N ASP A 265 -7.64 -13.65 -0.67
CA ASP A 265 -9.04 -13.23 -0.78
C ASP A 265 -9.36 -12.10 0.21
N ARG A 266 -10.61 -11.69 0.28
CA ARG A 266 -11.04 -10.63 1.20
C ARG A 266 -10.66 -10.90 2.65
N ALA A 267 -10.91 -12.11 3.14
CA ALA A 267 -10.63 -12.47 4.54
C ALA A 267 -9.12 -12.49 4.82
N GLY A 268 -8.34 -13.06 3.91
CA GLY A 268 -6.88 -13.07 4.00
C GLY A 268 -6.28 -11.67 3.96
N GLN A 269 -6.77 -10.77 3.09
CA GLN A 269 -6.31 -9.38 3.02
C GLN A 269 -6.55 -8.64 4.35
N LYS A 270 -7.74 -8.82 4.93
CA LYS A 270 -8.09 -8.19 6.21
C LYS A 270 -7.19 -8.69 7.34
N LEU A 271 -7.10 -10.01 7.50
CA LEU A 271 -6.28 -10.63 8.54
C LEU A 271 -4.81 -10.21 8.44
N LEU A 272 -4.28 -10.11 7.22
CA LEU A 272 -2.91 -9.68 6.99
C LEU A 272 -2.69 -8.22 7.42
N GLY A 273 -3.63 -7.31 7.13
CA GLY A 273 -3.55 -5.92 7.55
C GLY A 273 -3.64 -5.75 9.06
N GLU A 274 -4.53 -6.49 9.72
CA GLU A 274 -4.64 -6.57 11.18
C GLU A 274 -3.31 -7.02 11.82
N ARG A 275 -2.63 -8.01 11.22
CA ARG A 275 -1.31 -8.49 11.68
C ARG A 275 -0.20 -7.47 11.50
N TYR A 276 -0.21 -6.73 10.39
CA TYR A 276 0.74 -5.63 10.21
C TYR A 276 0.56 -4.56 11.29
N ALA A 277 -0.68 -4.20 11.62
CA ALA A 277 -0.97 -3.26 12.70
C ALA A 277 -0.56 -3.82 14.06
N ALA A 278 -0.89 -5.06 14.36
CA ALA A 278 -0.51 -5.71 15.62
C ALA A 278 1.01 -5.78 15.80
N LYS A 279 1.77 -6.10 14.74
CA LYS A 279 3.24 -6.09 14.76
C LYS A 279 3.78 -4.68 14.97
N LEU A 280 3.19 -3.68 14.33
CA LEU A 280 3.57 -2.28 14.54
C LEU A 280 3.38 -1.88 16.01
N PHE A 281 2.23 -2.21 16.61
CA PHE A 281 1.97 -1.89 18.03
C PHE A 281 2.95 -2.59 18.97
N GLU A 282 3.25 -3.88 18.71
CA GLU A 282 4.28 -4.63 19.45
C GLU A 282 5.63 -3.91 19.40
N VAL A 283 6.07 -3.49 18.20
CA VAL A 283 7.37 -2.85 17.99
C VAL A 283 7.44 -1.47 18.62
N LEU A 284 6.35 -0.70 18.56
CA LEU A 284 6.29 0.65 19.13
C LEU A 284 5.92 0.66 20.62
N GLY A 285 5.61 -0.50 21.23
CA GLY A 285 5.19 -0.60 22.63
C GLY A 285 3.81 0.02 22.91
N VAL A 286 2.97 0.15 21.89
CA VAL A 286 1.58 0.63 22.01
C VAL A 286 0.71 -0.49 22.57
N LYS A 287 -0.03 -0.20 23.65
CA LYS A 287 -0.91 -1.18 24.35
C LYS A 287 -2.34 -1.14 23.83
#